data_54a1787d592ee41b06eeb2dc612751ba
#
_entry.id   54a1787d592ee41b06eeb2dc612751ba
#
_cell.length_a   1.000
_cell.length_b   1.000
_cell.length_c   1.000
_cell.angle_alpha   90.00
_cell.angle_beta   90.00
_cell.angle_gamma   90.00
#
_symmetry.space_group_name_H-M   'P 1'
#
loop_
_entity.id
_entity.type
_entity.pdbx_description
1 polymer ?
#
loop_
_entity_poly.entity_id
_entity_poly.type
_entity_poly.pdbx_seq_one_letter_code
_entity_poly.pdbx_strand_id
1 'polypeptide(L)'
;MLLCVVYSSLAFRTTRTPARLVRNVVQRLERSCHSELVTRESSSTRLSAASVSAGPAAGKLFATLPLPARVAAGLVSALALIVLWLKRALWVPSRTYNREKNTVGREYDAWTREGILEYYWGEHIHLGYYDDAERAAGYLKKNFIQAKYDFIDKMAAWGQIDGLKPAKVLDVGCGIGGTSRYLAKKFGTDTSVTGITLSPAQVERATKLAQERGITNAKFEVMDALDMKFPDNTFDVVWACESGEHMPDKKKYVEEMTRVLKPGGRIVIATWCQRDEGNRPFDAKERKMLDFLYSEWTHPYFISILDYAKLMLGTGSLRVVETDDWAKPTIPSWRHSVWVGVFDPWPVVTRPYLWWKCMRDGVTLERMHGAFSDGLMQYGMMKGVKKVE
;
A
#
# COMPACT_ATOMS: atom_id res chain seq x y z
N MET A 1 -3.28 -18.88 -1.41
CA MET A 1 -4.08 -18.04 -2.33
C MET A 1 -5.25 -18.79 -2.97
N LEU A 2 -5.07 -19.97 -3.54
CA LEU A 2 -6.20 -20.77 -4.09
C LEU A 2 -7.31 -21.12 -3.09
N LEU A 3 -6.99 -21.38 -1.83
CA LEU A 3 -7.99 -21.80 -0.80
C LEU A 3 -8.87 -20.64 -0.30
N CYS A 4 -8.42 -19.38 -0.30
CA CYS A 4 -9.27 -18.24 0.11
C CYS A 4 -10.26 -17.83 -0.98
N VAL A 5 -9.92 -18.01 -2.26
CA VAL A 5 -10.80 -17.68 -3.39
C VAL A 5 -11.90 -18.73 -3.57
N VAL A 6 -11.64 -19.99 -3.24
CA VAL A 6 -12.63 -21.10 -3.33
C VAL A 6 -13.75 -20.95 -2.29
N TYR A 7 -13.51 -20.30 -1.15
CA TYR A 7 -14.53 -20.15 -0.10
C TYR A 7 -15.61 -19.09 -0.41
N SER A 8 -15.31 -18.11 -1.28
CA SER A 8 -16.29 -17.07 -1.66
C SER A 8 -17.21 -17.50 -2.81
N SER A 9 -16.82 -18.47 -3.63
CA SER A 9 -17.58 -18.90 -4.81
C SER A 9 -18.39 -20.17 -4.63
N LEU A 10 -18.20 -20.91 -3.52
CA LEU A 10 -18.91 -22.18 -3.23
C LEU A 10 -20.15 -22.02 -2.35
N ALA A 11 -20.59 -20.78 -2.05
CA ALA A 11 -21.80 -20.53 -1.28
C ALA A 11 -23.12 -20.67 -2.07
N PHE A 12 -23.08 -21.03 -3.35
CA PHE A 12 -24.29 -21.30 -4.14
C PHE A 12 -24.22 -22.65 -4.84
N ARG A 13 -25.09 -23.56 -4.34
CA ARG A 13 -25.48 -24.87 -4.83
C ARG A 13 -24.57 -26.04 -4.45
N THR A 14 -24.99 -26.78 -3.42
CA THR A 14 -25.32 -28.20 -3.51
C THR A 14 -25.99 -28.70 -2.23
N THR A 15 -26.92 -29.61 -2.42
CA THR A 15 -27.84 -30.27 -1.53
C THR A 15 -27.18 -31.10 -0.41
N ARG A 16 -27.75 -30.98 0.78
CA ARG A 16 -27.88 -31.91 1.94
C ARG A 16 -26.73 -32.84 2.31
N THR A 17 -26.22 -32.60 3.52
CA THR A 17 -25.45 -33.46 4.46
C THR A 17 -23.97 -33.72 4.11
N PRO A 18 -22.99 -33.28 4.88
CA PRO A 18 -22.75 -33.33 6.34
C PRO A 18 -22.38 -31.99 7.03
N ALA A 19 -22.81 -30.87 6.50
CA ALA A 19 -22.49 -29.52 7.02
C ALA A 19 -22.99 -29.25 8.46
N ARG A 20 -23.97 -30.01 8.96
CA ARG A 20 -24.53 -29.88 10.31
C ARG A 20 -23.56 -30.33 11.41
N LEU A 21 -22.77 -31.38 11.13
CA LEU A 21 -21.82 -31.90 12.12
C LEU A 21 -20.62 -30.97 12.30
N VAL A 22 -20.09 -30.43 11.20
CA VAL A 22 -18.97 -29.50 11.24
C VAL A 22 -19.37 -28.16 11.89
N ARG A 23 -20.58 -27.66 11.60
CA ARG A 23 -21.10 -26.42 12.21
C ARG A 23 -21.29 -26.55 13.72
N ASN A 24 -21.74 -27.69 14.20
CA ASN A 24 -21.93 -27.93 15.64
C ASN A 24 -20.60 -28.09 16.40
N VAL A 25 -19.55 -28.63 15.77
CA VAL A 25 -18.21 -28.72 16.36
C VAL A 25 -17.55 -27.34 16.43
N VAL A 26 -17.64 -26.55 15.37
CA VAL A 26 -17.10 -25.16 15.34
C VAL A 26 -17.81 -24.27 16.35
N GLN A 27 -19.14 -24.31 16.44
CA GLN A 27 -19.91 -23.51 17.41
C GLN A 27 -19.68 -23.96 18.87
N ARG A 28 -19.36 -25.23 19.13
CA ARG A 28 -18.97 -25.68 20.48
C ARG A 28 -17.55 -25.21 20.85
N LEU A 29 -16.63 -25.19 19.92
CA LEU A 29 -15.27 -24.68 20.13
C LEU A 29 -15.28 -23.14 20.36
N GLU A 30 -16.11 -22.41 19.61
CA GLU A 30 -16.27 -20.97 19.80
C GLU A 30 -16.88 -20.62 21.17
N ARG A 31 -17.87 -21.35 21.65
CA ARG A 31 -18.47 -21.16 22.99
C ARG A 31 -17.52 -21.52 24.12
N SER A 32 -16.67 -22.53 23.94
CA SER A 32 -15.65 -22.91 24.94
C SER A 32 -14.57 -21.82 25.07
N CYS A 33 -14.17 -21.21 23.96
CA CYS A 33 -13.21 -20.10 23.98
C CYS A 33 -13.79 -18.81 24.58
N HIS A 34 -15.11 -18.57 24.42
CA HIS A 34 -15.75 -17.35 24.92
C HIS A 34 -15.97 -17.38 26.43
N SER A 35 -16.23 -18.56 27.00
CA SER A 35 -16.44 -18.71 28.47
C SER A 35 -15.11 -18.60 29.26
N GLU A 36 -13.97 -18.88 28.66
CA GLU A 36 -12.64 -18.74 29.31
C GLU A 36 -12.07 -17.31 29.24
N LEU A 37 -12.54 -16.48 28.28
CA LEU A 37 -12.10 -15.08 28.15
C LEU A 37 -12.79 -14.11 29.11
N VAL A 38 -14.00 -14.42 29.55
CA VAL A 38 -14.80 -13.53 30.44
C VAL A 38 -14.37 -13.63 31.92
N THR A 39 -13.64 -14.67 32.33
CA THR A 39 -13.21 -14.88 33.72
C THR A 39 -11.77 -14.44 34.03
N ARG A 40 -11.06 -13.77 33.12
CA ARG A 40 -9.64 -13.38 33.30
C ARG A 40 -9.31 -11.88 33.22
N GLU A 41 -10.27 -11.01 33.46
CA GLU A 41 -10.00 -9.54 33.52
C GLU A 41 -9.63 -9.00 34.92
N SER A 42 -9.21 -9.84 35.85
CA SER A 42 -8.72 -9.36 37.14
C SER A 42 -7.53 -10.16 37.66
N SER A 43 -6.36 -9.99 37.06
CA SER A 43 -5.07 -10.03 37.77
C SER A 43 -3.90 -9.96 36.77
N SER A 44 -3.11 -8.91 36.88
CA SER A 44 -1.81 -8.77 36.21
C SER A 44 -0.80 -9.72 36.87
N THR A 45 -0.34 -10.74 36.15
CA THR A 45 0.96 -11.38 36.43
C THR A 45 1.42 -12.23 35.24
N ARG A 46 2.69 -12.07 34.91
CA ARG A 46 3.59 -12.77 34.00
C ARG A 46 3.06 -14.01 33.27
N LEU A 47 3.00 -13.92 31.93
CA LEU A 47 2.78 -15.06 31.04
C LEU A 47 4.03 -15.93 30.93
N SER A 48 4.04 -17.06 31.62
CA SER A 48 4.87 -18.22 31.26
C SER A 48 4.14 -19.03 30.20
N ALA A 49 4.87 -19.60 29.26
CA ALA A 49 4.35 -20.45 28.20
C ALA A 49 3.61 -21.65 28.81
N ALA A 50 2.27 -21.58 28.83
CA ALA A 50 1.44 -22.70 29.25
C ALA A 50 1.20 -23.62 28.04
N SER A 51 1.69 -24.85 28.14
CA SER A 51 1.36 -25.96 27.26
C SER A 51 -0.16 -26.24 27.34
N VAL A 52 -0.87 -26.08 26.22
CA VAL A 52 -2.28 -26.52 26.12
C VAL A 52 -2.28 -28.05 26.09
N SER A 53 -2.44 -28.68 27.25
CA SER A 53 -2.71 -30.09 27.32
C SER A 53 -4.18 -30.33 27.03
N ALA A 54 -4.49 -31.08 25.97
CA ALA A 54 -5.84 -31.58 25.74
C ALA A 54 -6.28 -32.41 26.96
N GLY A 55 -7.38 -32.06 27.59
CA GLY A 55 -7.86 -32.73 28.79
C GLY A 55 -8.13 -34.24 28.54
N PRO A 56 -8.03 -35.10 29.56
CA PRO A 56 -8.10 -36.56 29.43
C PRO A 56 -9.39 -37.10 28.83
N ALA A 57 -10.48 -36.33 28.80
CA ALA A 57 -11.76 -36.70 28.20
C ALA A 57 -11.74 -36.62 26.66
N ALA A 58 -11.05 -35.66 26.05
CA ALA A 58 -10.94 -35.51 24.60
C ALA A 58 -10.10 -36.64 23.98
N GLY A 59 -9.04 -37.08 24.68
CA GLY A 59 -8.20 -38.19 24.24
C GLY A 59 -8.93 -39.55 24.22
N LYS A 60 -9.83 -39.78 25.19
CA LYS A 60 -10.64 -41.02 25.23
C LYS A 60 -11.67 -41.06 24.10
N LEU A 61 -12.35 -39.93 23.80
CA LEU A 61 -13.32 -39.86 22.70
C LEU A 61 -12.66 -40.05 21.34
N PHE A 62 -11.46 -39.52 21.15
CA PHE A 62 -10.69 -39.70 19.92
C PHE A 62 -10.27 -41.17 19.72
N ALA A 63 -9.94 -41.87 20.80
CA ALA A 63 -9.53 -43.28 20.79
C ALA A 63 -10.66 -44.28 20.38
N THR A 64 -11.92 -43.88 20.54
CA THR A 64 -13.07 -44.76 20.18
C THR A 64 -13.50 -44.64 18.70
N LEU A 65 -12.96 -43.65 17.96
CA LEU A 65 -13.28 -43.50 16.53
C LEU A 65 -12.62 -44.58 15.69
N PRO A 66 -13.26 -45.05 14.60
CA PRO A 66 -12.61 -45.94 13.63
C PRO A 66 -11.39 -45.26 12.98
N LEU A 67 -10.39 -46.04 12.60
CA LEU A 67 -9.11 -45.55 12.08
C LEU A 67 -9.26 -44.47 10.99
N PRO A 68 -10.10 -44.58 9.95
CA PRO A 68 -10.26 -43.54 8.95
C PRO A 68 -10.80 -42.22 9.55
N ALA A 69 -11.65 -42.27 10.55
CA ALA A 69 -12.16 -41.09 11.23
C ALA A 69 -11.09 -40.40 12.09
N ARG A 70 -10.17 -41.14 12.72
CA ARG A 70 -9.01 -40.60 13.44
C ARG A 70 -8.04 -39.90 12.49
N VAL A 71 -7.76 -40.53 11.33
CA VAL A 71 -6.90 -39.93 10.31
C VAL A 71 -7.52 -38.64 9.79
N ALA A 72 -8.82 -38.65 9.45
CA ALA A 72 -9.51 -37.42 9.00
C ALA A 72 -9.51 -36.31 10.05
N ALA A 73 -9.80 -36.65 11.32
CA ALA A 73 -9.77 -35.65 12.43
C ALA A 73 -8.34 -35.12 12.65
N GLY A 74 -7.31 -35.93 12.53
CA GLY A 74 -5.91 -35.51 12.60
C GLY A 74 -5.54 -34.54 11.49
N LEU A 75 -5.93 -34.85 10.25
CA LEU A 75 -5.70 -33.96 9.09
C LEU A 75 -6.43 -32.61 9.23
N VAL A 76 -7.69 -32.64 9.67
CA VAL A 76 -8.46 -31.40 9.93
C VAL A 76 -7.81 -30.57 11.02
N SER A 77 -7.36 -31.20 12.13
CA SER A 77 -6.67 -30.51 13.21
C SER A 77 -5.34 -29.91 12.76
N ALA A 78 -4.54 -30.66 12.01
CA ALA A 78 -3.29 -30.19 11.46
C ALA A 78 -3.52 -28.98 10.51
N LEU A 79 -4.52 -29.07 9.63
CA LEU A 79 -4.89 -27.96 8.74
C LEU A 79 -5.34 -26.73 9.53
N ALA A 80 -6.15 -26.91 10.57
CA ALA A 80 -6.58 -25.81 11.44
C ALA A 80 -5.39 -25.13 12.13
N LEU A 81 -4.44 -25.90 12.64
CA LEU A 81 -3.20 -25.36 13.25
C LEU A 81 -2.35 -24.59 12.23
N ILE A 82 -2.20 -25.14 11.01
CA ILE A 82 -1.50 -24.44 9.91
C ILE A 82 -2.20 -23.13 9.58
N VAL A 83 -3.51 -23.11 9.46
CA VAL A 83 -4.29 -21.88 9.18
C VAL A 83 -4.14 -20.86 10.32
N LEU A 84 -4.19 -21.29 11.57
CA LEU A 84 -3.98 -20.41 12.73
C LEU A 84 -2.56 -19.84 12.76
N TRP A 85 -1.57 -20.70 12.50
CA TRP A 85 -0.16 -20.27 12.39
C TRP A 85 0.03 -19.26 11.24
N LEU A 86 -0.50 -19.54 10.06
CA LEU A 86 -0.45 -18.62 8.91
C LEU A 86 -1.13 -17.30 9.24
N LYS A 87 -2.33 -17.32 9.81
CA LYS A 87 -3.01 -16.09 10.25
C LYS A 87 -2.14 -15.27 11.20
N ARG A 88 -1.52 -15.92 12.19
CA ARG A 88 -0.62 -15.24 13.14
C ARG A 88 0.62 -14.70 12.43
N ALA A 89 1.29 -15.51 11.60
CA ALA A 89 2.50 -15.13 10.88
C ALA A 89 2.26 -13.94 9.94
N LEU A 90 1.08 -13.87 9.31
CA LEU A 90 0.69 -12.78 8.41
C LEU A 90 0.33 -11.47 9.15
N TRP A 91 0.14 -11.50 10.48
CA TRP A 91 -0.04 -10.30 11.32
C TRP A 91 1.27 -9.79 11.96
N VAL A 92 2.37 -10.50 11.79
CA VAL A 92 3.69 -10.03 12.24
C VAL A 92 4.31 -9.22 11.09
N PRO A 93 4.54 -7.90 11.26
CA PRO A 93 5.22 -7.10 10.23
C PRO A 93 6.61 -7.66 9.92
N SER A 94 7.03 -7.56 8.68
CA SER A 94 8.31 -8.13 8.22
C SER A 94 9.28 -7.10 7.68
N ARG A 95 8.78 -5.92 7.31
CA ARG A 95 9.55 -4.87 6.63
C ARG A 95 9.34 -3.54 7.34
N THR A 96 9.93 -3.44 8.54
CA THR A 96 9.78 -2.26 9.40
C THR A 96 10.68 -1.12 8.93
N TYR A 97 10.19 0.10 9.12
CA TYR A 97 10.93 1.32 8.82
C TYR A 97 12.17 1.47 9.72
N ASN A 98 13.30 1.84 9.13
CA ASN A 98 14.50 2.28 9.85
C ASN A 98 15.30 3.23 8.95
N ARG A 99 15.38 4.51 9.35
CA ARG A 99 16.06 5.56 8.57
C ARG A 99 17.56 5.32 8.46
N GLU A 100 18.23 4.97 9.56
CA GLU A 100 19.69 4.78 9.61
C GLU A 100 20.14 3.65 8.67
N LYS A 101 19.30 2.61 8.55
CA LYS A 101 19.56 1.46 7.66
C LYS A 101 19.05 1.70 6.23
N ASN A 102 18.47 2.86 5.95
CA ASN A 102 17.81 3.17 4.67
C ASN A 102 16.91 2.01 4.19
N THR A 103 16.01 1.54 5.07
CA THR A 103 15.15 0.38 4.74
C THR A 103 14.23 0.65 3.56
N VAL A 104 13.79 1.91 3.35
CA VAL A 104 13.01 2.31 2.18
C VAL A 104 13.80 2.11 0.90
N GLY A 105 14.97 2.74 0.77
CA GLY A 105 15.80 2.61 -0.44
C GLY A 105 16.18 1.16 -0.73
N ARG A 106 16.52 0.37 0.31
CA ARG A 106 16.87 -1.06 0.15
C ARG A 106 15.70 -1.93 -0.30
N GLU A 107 14.48 -1.68 0.19
CA GLU A 107 13.29 -2.41 -0.22
C GLU A 107 12.98 -2.14 -1.70
N TYR A 108 13.04 -0.88 -2.13
CA TYR A 108 12.86 -0.50 -3.52
C TYR A 108 13.98 -0.98 -4.44
N ASP A 109 15.24 -1.03 -3.96
CA ASP A 109 16.34 -1.70 -4.66
C ASP A 109 16.06 -3.18 -4.91
N ALA A 110 15.57 -3.89 -3.89
CA ALA A 110 15.23 -5.30 -3.99
C ALA A 110 14.11 -5.53 -5.01
N TRP A 111 13.02 -4.77 -4.91
CA TRP A 111 11.89 -4.88 -5.84
C TRP A 111 12.27 -4.56 -7.29
N THR A 112 13.13 -3.55 -7.48
CA THR A 112 13.62 -3.18 -8.82
C THR A 112 14.47 -4.29 -9.43
N ARG A 113 15.39 -4.88 -8.64
CA ARG A 113 16.25 -6.00 -9.10
C ARG A 113 15.48 -7.29 -9.33
N GLU A 114 14.46 -7.56 -8.52
CA GLU A 114 13.55 -8.71 -8.71
C GLU A 114 12.71 -8.59 -9.99
N GLY A 115 12.40 -7.37 -10.41
CA GLY A 115 11.62 -7.06 -11.62
C GLY A 115 10.13 -7.46 -11.54
N ILE A 116 9.67 -8.02 -10.41
CA ILE A 116 8.28 -8.46 -10.23
C ILE A 116 7.33 -7.28 -10.19
N LEU A 117 7.72 -6.22 -9.52
CA LEU A 117 6.89 -5.02 -9.41
C LEU A 117 6.72 -4.35 -10.78
N GLU A 118 7.83 -4.17 -11.53
CA GLU A 118 7.79 -3.64 -12.89
C GLU A 118 6.95 -4.52 -13.84
N TYR A 119 7.05 -5.85 -13.71
CA TYR A 119 6.30 -6.78 -14.54
C TYR A 119 4.77 -6.61 -14.40
N TYR A 120 4.28 -6.58 -13.15
CA TYR A 120 2.83 -6.50 -12.90
C TYR A 120 2.28 -5.08 -12.91
N TRP A 121 3.06 -4.10 -12.42
CA TRP A 121 2.63 -2.71 -12.26
C TRP A 121 3.07 -1.80 -13.39
N GLY A 122 3.96 -2.29 -14.27
CA GLY A 122 4.57 -1.47 -15.28
C GLY A 122 5.53 -0.45 -14.67
N GLU A 123 5.68 0.69 -15.33
CA GLU A 123 6.66 1.71 -14.94
C GLU A 123 6.15 2.73 -13.93
N HIS A 124 4.88 2.61 -13.52
CA HIS A 124 4.20 3.51 -12.60
C HIS A 124 3.83 2.75 -11.33
N ILE A 125 4.65 2.94 -10.28
CA ILE A 125 4.45 2.26 -8.99
C ILE A 125 3.56 3.13 -8.10
N HIS A 126 2.33 3.37 -8.54
CA HIS A 126 1.27 4.07 -7.81
C HIS A 126 -0.09 3.48 -8.18
N LEU A 127 -1.13 3.82 -7.42
CA LEU A 127 -2.50 3.36 -7.71
C LEU A 127 -3.02 3.94 -9.02
N GLY A 128 -3.97 3.26 -9.62
CA GLY A 128 -4.67 3.70 -10.82
C GLY A 128 -5.96 4.47 -10.48
N TYR A 129 -6.47 5.23 -11.45
CA TYR A 129 -7.74 5.94 -11.37
C TYR A 129 -8.83 5.17 -12.12
N TYR A 130 -9.98 5.02 -11.48
CA TYR A 130 -11.17 4.36 -12.01
C TYR A 130 -12.36 5.29 -11.84
N ASP A 131 -12.93 5.78 -12.94
CA ASP A 131 -14.11 6.64 -12.89
C ASP A 131 -15.39 5.89 -12.46
N ASP A 132 -16.51 6.62 -12.30
CA ASP A 132 -17.76 6.02 -11.83
C ASP A 132 -18.31 4.97 -12.81
N ALA A 133 -18.16 5.18 -14.12
CA ALA A 133 -18.62 4.25 -15.15
C ALA A 133 -17.76 2.96 -15.15
N GLU A 134 -16.46 3.08 -15.05
CA GLU A 134 -15.52 1.95 -14.99
C GLU A 134 -15.75 1.11 -13.74
N ARG A 135 -15.99 1.75 -12.59
CA ARG A 135 -16.31 1.03 -11.34
C ARG A 135 -17.66 0.32 -11.45
N ALA A 136 -18.67 0.96 -12.01
CA ALA A 136 -20.00 0.37 -12.23
C ALA A 136 -19.96 -0.79 -13.23
N ALA A 137 -19.15 -0.68 -14.28
CA ALA A 137 -18.96 -1.74 -15.27
C ALA A 137 -18.13 -2.94 -14.77
N GLY A 138 -17.44 -2.76 -13.64
CA GLY A 138 -16.51 -3.72 -13.05
C GLY A 138 -15.06 -3.40 -13.40
N TYR A 139 -14.30 -3.00 -12.38
CA TYR A 139 -12.92 -2.48 -12.48
C TYR A 139 -11.93 -3.41 -13.21
N LEU A 140 -12.15 -4.72 -13.19
CA LEU A 140 -11.29 -5.70 -13.88
C LEU A 140 -11.39 -5.62 -15.41
N LYS A 141 -12.38 -4.90 -15.96
CA LYS A 141 -12.49 -4.68 -17.41
C LYS A 141 -11.54 -3.58 -17.90
N LYS A 142 -11.08 -2.70 -16.98
CA LYS A 142 -10.10 -1.66 -17.31
C LYS A 142 -8.71 -2.28 -17.40
N ASN A 143 -7.89 -1.79 -18.32
CA ASN A 143 -6.48 -2.13 -18.32
C ASN A 143 -5.79 -1.54 -17.09
N PHE A 144 -5.11 -2.38 -16.31
CA PHE A 144 -4.48 -2.00 -15.05
C PHE A 144 -3.37 -0.96 -15.23
N ILE A 145 -2.62 -1.07 -16.32
CA ILE A 145 -1.54 -0.10 -16.63
C ILE A 145 -2.14 1.23 -17.11
N GLN A 146 -3.19 1.19 -17.95
CA GLN A 146 -3.88 2.40 -18.41
C GLN A 146 -4.47 3.18 -17.23
N ALA A 147 -5.02 2.51 -16.22
CA ALA A 147 -5.54 3.17 -15.02
C ALA A 147 -4.51 4.08 -14.33
N LYS A 148 -3.21 3.76 -14.44
CA LYS A 148 -2.12 4.58 -13.88
C LYS A 148 -1.83 5.81 -14.72
N TYR A 149 -1.86 5.69 -16.03
CA TYR A 149 -1.76 6.86 -16.91
C TYR A 149 -2.93 7.81 -16.70
N ASP A 150 -4.15 7.25 -16.58
CA ASP A 150 -5.35 8.05 -16.30
C ASP A 150 -5.23 8.77 -14.96
N PHE A 151 -4.61 8.13 -13.95
CA PHE A 151 -4.33 8.78 -12.66
C PHE A 151 -3.42 9.99 -12.82
N ILE A 152 -2.32 9.88 -13.58
CA ILE A 152 -1.39 10.99 -13.81
C ILE A 152 -2.12 12.14 -14.50
N ASP A 153 -2.91 11.87 -15.54
CA ASP A 153 -3.64 12.88 -16.26
C ASP A 153 -4.69 13.55 -15.39
N LYS A 154 -5.43 12.80 -14.59
CA LYS A 154 -6.40 13.36 -13.64
C LYS A 154 -5.71 14.20 -12.56
N MET A 155 -4.56 13.73 -12.02
CA MET A 155 -3.78 14.49 -11.05
C MET A 155 -3.21 15.77 -11.65
N ALA A 156 -2.73 15.74 -12.89
CA ALA A 156 -2.22 16.91 -13.61
C ALA A 156 -3.33 17.94 -13.85
N ALA A 157 -4.51 17.50 -14.28
CA ALA A 157 -5.67 18.36 -14.48
C ALA A 157 -6.16 18.97 -13.16
N TRP A 158 -6.31 18.16 -12.10
CA TRP A 158 -6.69 18.63 -10.77
C TRP A 158 -5.67 19.59 -10.19
N GLY A 159 -4.37 19.30 -10.35
CA GLY A 159 -3.26 20.17 -9.97
C GLY A 159 -3.16 21.45 -10.79
N GLN A 160 -3.99 21.59 -11.83
CA GLN A 160 -4.00 22.72 -12.76
C GLN A 160 -2.61 22.95 -13.39
N ILE A 161 -1.87 21.86 -13.66
CA ILE A 161 -0.60 21.91 -14.36
C ILE A 161 -0.73 21.65 -15.86
N ASP A 162 -1.87 21.09 -16.29
CA ASP A 162 -2.21 20.96 -17.71
C ASP A 162 -2.26 22.36 -18.36
N GLY A 163 -1.67 22.49 -19.53
CA GLY A 163 -1.59 23.77 -20.24
C GLY A 163 -0.49 24.73 -19.73
N LEU A 164 0.22 24.39 -18.63
CA LEU A 164 1.45 25.08 -18.29
C LEU A 164 2.56 24.72 -19.29
N LYS A 165 3.53 25.63 -19.39
CA LYS A 165 4.80 25.39 -20.09
C LYS A 165 5.94 25.50 -19.09
N PRO A 166 6.06 24.57 -18.13
CA PRO A 166 7.09 24.66 -17.11
C PRO A 166 8.46 24.44 -17.74
N ALA A 167 9.46 25.25 -17.40
CA ALA A 167 10.82 25.01 -17.83
C ALA A 167 11.46 23.85 -17.04
N LYS A 168 11.10 23.74 -15.73
CA LYS A 168 11.65 22.70 -14.83
C LYS A 168 10.57 22.06 -13.97
N VAL A 169 10.52 20.75 -13.99
CA VAL A 169 9.63 19.92 -13.15
C VAL A 169 10.47 19.02 -12.25
N LEU A 170 10.12 18.94 -10.99
CA LEU A 170 10.67 17.99 -10.02
C LEU A 170 9.64 16.91 -9.73
N ASP A 171 10.05 15.64 -9.85
CA ASP A 171 9.26 14.46 -9.46
C ASP A 171 9.90 13.83 -8.21
N VAL A 172 9.24 14.01 -7.04
CA VAL A 172 9.76 13.63 -5.73
C VAL A 172 9.30 12.22 -5.37
N GLY A 173 10.24 11.27 -5.35
CA GLY A 173 9.92 9.84 -5.22
C GLY A 173 9.56 9.21 -6.55
N CYS A 174 10.35 9.47 -7.58
CA CYS A 174 10.06 9.13 -8.98
C CYS A 174 10.01 7.62 -9.30
N GLY A 175 10.39 6.76 -8.36
CA GLY A 175 10.50 5.33 -8.63
C GLY A 175 11.42 5.04 -9.82
N ILE A 176 11.02 4.15 -10.71
CA ILE A 176 11.76 3.86 -11.97
C ILE A 176 11.46 4.87 -13.08
N GLY A 177 10.95 6.05 -12.72
CA GLY A 177 10.82 7.22 -13.58
C GLY A 177 9.70 7.19 -14.62
N GLY A 178 8.67 6.34 -14.43
CA GLY A 178 7.54 6.25 -15.34
C GLY A 178 6.83 7.59 -15.50
N THR A 179 6.43 8.19 -14.36
CA THR A 179 5.76 9.49 -14.32
C THR A 179 6.65 10.62 -14.83
N SER A 180 7.93 10.65 -14.41
CA SER A 180 8.88 11.66 -14.91
C SER A 180 9.00 11.64 -16.44
N ARG A 181 9.13 10.45 -17.05
CA ARG A 181 9.17 10.31 -18.52
C ARG A 181 7.86 10.71 -19.19
N TYR A 182 6.73 10.37 -18.57
CA TYR A 182 5.41 10.76 -19.07
C TYR A 182 5.24 12.28 -19.07
N LEU A 183 5.59 12.95 -17.97
CA LEU A 183 5.55 14.42 -17.86
C LEU A 183 6.52 15.09 -18.83
N ALA A 184 7.72 14.52 -19.03
CA ALA A 184 8.69 15.02 -20.01
C ALA A 184 8.14 15.00 -21.44
N LYS A 185 7.42 13.94 -21.83
CA LYS A 185 6.69 13.88 -23.11
C LYS A 185 5.53 14.87 -23.17
N LYS A 186 4.72 14.93 -22.11
CA LYS A 186 3.51 15.75 -22.02
C LYS A 186 3.84 17.25 -22.18
N PHE A 187 4.88 17.73 -21.53
CA PHE A 187 5.27 19.13 -21.58
C PHE A 187 6.20 19.49 -22.75
N GLY A 188 6.76 18.49 -23.42
CA GLY A 188 7.63 18.70 -24.59
C GLY A 188 9.10 18.96 -24.25
N THR A 189 9.90 19.15 -25.31
CA THR A 189 11.37 19.21 -25.23
C THR A 189 11.93 20.41 -24.49
N ASP A 190 11.16 21.49 -24.39
CA ASP A 190 11.58 22.71 -23.68
C ASP A 190 11.48 22.57 -22.16
N THR A 191 10.84 21.49 -21.68
CA THR A 191 10.73 21.16 -20.26
C THR A 191 11.80 20.16 -19.84
N SER A 192 12.55 20.46 -18.78
CA SER A 192 13.43 19.51 -18.11
C SER A 192 12.72 18.89 -16.90
N VAL A 193 12.62 17.57 -16.82
CA VAL A 193 12.07 16.85 -15.69
C VAL A 193 13.21 16.19 -14.91
N THR A 194 13.28 16.46 -13.60
CA THR A 194 14.22 15.81 -12.69
C THR A 194 13.44 14.90 -11.75
N GLY A 195 13.73 13.61 -11.75
CA GLY A 195 13.21 12.64 -10.79
C GLY A 195 14.22 12.34 -9.69
N ILE A 196 13.78 12.32 -8.44
CA ILE A 196 14.63 11.94 -7.30
C ILE A 196 14.06 10.73 -6.56
N THR A 197 14.93 9.86 -6.07
CA THR A 197 14.61 8.68 -5.25
C THR A 197 15.78 8.31 -4.36
N LEU A 198 15.50 7.58 -3.24
CA LEU A 198 16.54 7.03 -2.36
C LEU A 198 17.21 5.76 -2.90
N SER A 199 16.70 5.15 -3.98
CA SER A 199 17.16 3.87 -4.51
C SER A 199 18.09 4.06 -5.71
N PRO A 200 19.38 3.72 -5.60
CA PRO A 200 20.32 3.71 -6.74
C PRO A 200 19.86 2.79 -7.88
N ALA A 201 19.26 1.62 -7.55
CA ALA A 201 18.77 0.69 -8.57
C ALA A 201 17.60 1.29 -9.37
N GLN A 202 16.74 2.08 -8.72
CA GLN A 202 15.68 2.79 -9.43
C GLN A 202 16.23 3.87 -10.37
N VAL A 203 17.24 4.63 -9.94
CA VAL A 203 17.89 5.65 -10.79
C VAL A 203 18.53 5.01 -12.02
N GLU A 204 19.27 3.90 -11.83
CA GLU A 204 19.86 3.13 -12.93
C GLU A 204 18.78 2.65 -13.91
N ARG A 205 17.73 2.03 -13.41
CA ARG A 205 16.62 1.53 -14.23
C ARG A 205 15.87 2.65 -14.95
N ALA A 206 15.58 3.75 -14.26
CA ALA A 206 14.90 4.91 -14.81
C ALA A 206 15.69 5.56 -15.95
N THR A 207 17.00 5.70 -15.76
CA THR A 207 17.91 6.24 -16.77
C THR A 207 17.97 5.34 -18.01
N LYS A 208 18.10 4.03 -17.80
CA LYS A 208 18.09 3.04 -18.90
C LYS A 208 16.77 3.11 -19.69
N LEU A 209 15.62 3.15 -19.01
CA LEU A 209 14.31 3.27 -19.66
C LEU A 209 14.15 4.59 -20.43
N ALA A 210 14.71 5.70 -19.92
CA ALA A 210 14.70 6.96 -20.65
C ALA A 210 15.53 6.87 -21.96
N GLN A 211 16.71 6.29 -21.89
CA GLN A 211 17.57 6.05 -23.06
C GLN A 211 16.90 5.13 -24.09
N GLU A 212 16.37 3.98 -23.65
CA GLU A 212 15.68 3.02 -24.51
C GLU A 212 14.49 3.65 -25.26
N ARG A 213 13.86 4.70 -24.68
CA ARG A 213 12.68 5.38 -25.23
C ARG A 213 13.01 6.70 -25.92
N GLY A 214 14.29 7.06 -26.02
CA GLY A 214 14.74 8.31 -26.65
C GLY A 214 14.27 9.57 -25.93
N ILE A 215 14.06 9.51 -24.59
CA ILE A 215 13.63 10.65 -23.77
C ILE A 215 14.88 11.32 -23.21
N THR A 216 15.22 12.50 -23.72
CA THR A 216 16.45 13.22 -23.39
C THR A 216 16.27 14.32 -22.35
N ASN A 217 15.01 14.72 -22.11
CA ASN A 217 14.65 15.82 -21.20
C ASN A 217 14.17 15.33 -19.81
N ALA A 218 14.39 14.06 -19.47
CA ALA A 218 14.20 13.50 -18.14
C ALA A 218 15.53 13.00 -17.58
N LYS A 219 15.87 13.40 -16.34
CA LYS A 219 17.06 12.93 -15.62
C LYS A 219 16.68 12.43 -14.24
N PHE A 220 17.52 11.57 -13.66
CA PHE A 220 17.22 10.90 -12.39
C PHE A 220 18.44 10.97 -11.47
N GLU A 221 18.19 11.23 -10.19
CA GLU A 221 19.23 11.42 -9.19
C GLU A 221 18.88 10.67 -7.90
N VAL A 222 19.90 10.06 -7.27
CA VAL A 222 19.76 9.53 -5.90
C VAL A 222 19.80 10.70 -4.93
N MET A 223 18.68 10.96 -4.25
CA MET A 223 18.57 12.12 -3.36
C MET A 223 17.52 11.90 -2.28
N ASP A 224 17.81 12.38 -1.05
CA ASP A 224 16.83 12.40 0.04
C ASP A 224 15.88 13.60 -0.15
N ALA A 225 14.59 13.35 -0.21
CA ALA A 225 13.56 14.39 -0.31
C ALA A 225 13.49 15.29 0.93
N LEU A 226 14.12 14.89 2.03
CA LEU A 226 14.22 15.68 3.26
C LEU A 226 15.47 16.60 3.29
N ASP A 227 16.36 16.49 2.30
CA ASP A 227 17.59 17.29 2.21
C ASP A 227 17.99 17.43 0.73
N MET A 228 17.14 18.14 -0.03
CA MET A 228 17.35 18.32 -1.48
C MET A 228 18.50 19.28 -1.75
N LYS A 229 19.45 18.84 -2.60
CA LYS A 229 20.64 19.65 -2.97
C LYS A 229 20.37 20.65 -4.10
N PHE A 230 19.11 21.00 -4.31
CA PHE A 230 18.72 22.03 -5.26
C PHE A 230 18.69 23.41 -4.59
N PRO A 231 19.05 24.49 -5.32
CA PRO A 231 18.83 25.86 -4.85
C PRO A 231 17.34 26.16 -4.61
N ASP A 232 17.07 27.15 -3.79
CA ASP A 232 15.72 27.70 -3.62
C ASP A 232 15.16 28.16 -4.96
N ASN A 233 13.85 28.10 -5.11
CA ASN A 233 13.15 28.65 -6.28
C ASN A 233 13.66 28.10 -7.63
N THR A 234 13.89 26.80 -7.72
CA THR A 234 14.46 26.14 -8.91
C THR A 234 13.39 25.61 -9.88
N PHE A 235 12.28 25.08 -9.37
CA PHE A 235 11.29 24.34 -10.18
C PHE A 235 9.98 25.12 -10.35
N ASP A 236 9.40 25.05 -11.54
CA ASP A 236 8.10 25.63 -11.84
C ASP A 236 6.96 24.75 -11.34
N VAL A 237 7.19 23.42 -11.33
CA VAL A 237 6.27 22.40 -10.81
C VAL A 237 7.04 21.44 -9.91
N VAL A 238 6.48 21.15 -8.73
CA VAL A 238 6.90 20.08 -7.84
C VAL A 238 5.77 19.06 -7.76
N TRP A 239 6.06 17.86 -8.22
CA TRP A 239 5.15 16.72 -8.25
C TRP A 239 5.61 15.67 -7.26
N ALA A 240 4.68 15.11 -6.49
CA ALA A 240 4.96 14.02 -5.55
C ALA A 240 3.78 13.05 -5.56
N CYS A 241 4.01 11.84 -6.04
CA CYS A 241 2.99 10.80 -6.14
C CYS A 241 3.44 9.55 -5.38
N GLU A 242 2.70 9.20 -4.32
CA GLU A 242 2.97 8.03 -3.47
C GLU A 242 4.42 7.96 -3.00
N SER A 243 4.89 9.04 -2.40
CA SER A 243 6.19 9.13 -1.74
C SER A 243 6.10 9.69 -0.31
N GLY A 244 5.06 10.46 -0.02
CA GLY A 244 4.84 11.08 1.29
C GLY A 244 4.68 10.06 2.42
N GLU A 245 4.13 8.88 2.16
CA GLU A 245 3.92 7.79 3.12
C GLU A 245 5.23 7.31 3.75
N HIS A 246 6.34 7.33 3.02
CA HIS A 246 7.66 6.88 3.48
C HIS A 246 8.46 7.95 4.23
N MET A 247 7.97 9.19 4.29
CA MET A 247 8.70 10.30 4.92
C MET A 247 8.59 10.25 6.44
N PRO A 248 9.70 10.17 7.19
CA PRO A 248 9.67 10.19 8.65
C PRO A 248 9.42 11.60 9.22
N ASP A 249 9.74 12.62 8.47
CA ASP A 249 9.48 14.03 8.81
C ASP A 249 8.63 14.66 7.70
N LYS A 250 7.31 14.59 7.88
CA LYS A 250 6.34 15.15 6.91
C LYS A 250 6.47 16.67 6.78
N LYS A 251 6.84 17.35 7.89
CA LYS A 251 7.02 18.80 7.90
C LYS A 251 8.21 19.19 7.03
N LYS A 252 9.37 18.58 7.28
CA LYS A 252 10.58 18.83 6.49
C LYS A 252 10.38 18.48 5.01
N TYR A 253 9.65 17.41 4.71
CA TYR A 253 9.30 17.03 3.35
C TYR A 253 8.52 18.13 2.61
N VAL A 254 7.49 18.70 3.26
CA VAL A 254 6.69 19.79 2.68
C VAL A 254 7.53 21.08 2.57
N GLU A 255 8.35 21.39 3.59
CA GLU A 255 9.25 22.55 3.59
C GLU A 255 10.26 22.50 2.45
N GLU A 256 10.94 21.35 2.21
CA GLU A 256 11.90 21.19 1.12
C GLU A 256 11.24 21.33 -0.25
N MET A 257 10.09 20.69 -0.47
CA MET A 257 9.33 20.83 -1.73
C MET A 257 8.92 22.29 -1.98
N THR A 258 8.50 23.00 -0.92
CA THR A 258 8.10 24.40 -1.03
C THR A 258 9.32 25.32 -1.23
N ARG A 259 10.46 25.00 -0.60
CA ARG A 259 11.73 25.75 -0.76
C ARG A 259 12.19 25.76 -2.21
N VAL A 260 12.24 24.58 -2.83
CA VAL A 260 12.74 24.43 -4.21
C VAL A 260 11.75 24.89 -5.28
N LEU A 261 10.47 25.10 -4.91
CA LEU A 261 9.44 25.62 -5.80
C LEU A 261 9.63 27.12 -6.03
N LYS A 262 9.53 27.59 -7.27
CA LYS A 262 9.60 29.01 -7.63
C LYS A 262 8.37 29.81 -7.14
N PRO A 263 8.48 31.11 -6.90
CA PRO A 263 7.32 31.97 -6.79
C PRO A 263 6.38 31.82 -7.99
N GLY A 264 5.07 31.69 -7.74
CA GLY A 264 4.08 31.37 -8.76
C GLY A 264 4.03 29.91 -9.21
N GLY A 265 5.02 29.10 -8.83
CA GLY A 265 5.07 27.66 -9.14
C GLY A 265 4.00 26.85 -8.43
N ARG A 266 3.75 25.64 -8.91
CA ARG A 266 2.70 24.74 -8.41
C ARG A 266 3.29 23.50 -7.77
N ILE A 267 2.75 23.15 -6.60
CA ILE A 267 3.02 21.87 -5.91
C ILE A 267 1.76 21.01 -5.96
N VAL A 268 1.93 19.72 -6.30
CA VAL A 268 0.85 18.72 -6.32
C VAL A 268 1.36 17.46 -5.63
N ILE A 269 0.65 17.03 -4.60
CA ILE A 269 0.99 15.86 -3.78
C ILE A 269 -0.19 14.88 -3.80
N ALA A 270 0.09 13.63 -4.06
CA ALA A 270 -0.81 12.49 -3.87
C ALA A 270 -0.13 11.49 -2.94
N THR A 271 -0.78 11.10 -1.84
CA THR A 271 -0.18 10.18 -0.86
C THR A 271 -1.25 9.48 -0.02
N TRP A 272 -0.89 8.34 0.56
CA TRP A 272 -1.77 7.64 1.48
C TRP A 272 -1.83 8.40 2.81
N CYS A 273 -3.04 8.61 3.27
CA CYS A 273 -3.34 9.29 4.51
C CYS A 273 -4.18 8.39 5.41
N GLN A 274 -4.05 8.56 6.71
CA GLN A 274 -5.05 8.06 7.63
C GLN A 274 -6.19 9.07 7.73
N ARG A 275 -7.40 8.64 8.14
CA ARG A 275 -8.46 9.58 8.46
C ARG A 275 -8.04 10.52 9.60
N ASP A 276 -8.60 11.70 9.63
CA ASP A 276 -8.46 12.60 10.77
C ASP A 276 -9.14 12.00 12.02
N GLU A 277 -8.52 12.07 13.18
CA GLU A 277 -9.14 11.62 14.43
C GLU A 277 -10.30 12.55 14.83
N GLY A 278 -10.14 13.87 14.65
CA GLY A 278 -11.15 14.88 14.97
C GLY A 278 -11.88 14.58 16.27
N ASN A 279 -13.22 14.47 16.20
CA ASN A 279 -14.07 14.10 17.32
C ASN A 279 -14.27 12.57 17.48
N ARG A 280 -13.63 11.74 16.64
CA ARG A 280 -13.73 10.28 16.66
C ARG A 280 -12.33 9.65 16.77
N PRO A 281 -11.79 9.44 17.96
CA PRO A 281 -10.52 8.74 18.16
C PRO A 281 -10.54 7.35 17.51
N PHE A 282 -9.36 6.84 17.14
CA PHE A 282 -9.26 5.47 16.62
C PHE A 282 -9.66 4.45 17.69
N ASP A 283 -10.51 3.50 17.33
CA ASP A 283 -10.81 2.37 18.19
C ASP A 283 -9.65 1.35 18.22
N ALA A 284 -9.75 0.32 19.04
CA ALA A 284 -8.70 -0.69 19.20
C ALA A 284 -8.43 -1.50 17.90
N LYS A 285 -9.47 -1.73 17.09
CA LYS A 285 -9.32 -2.44 15.79
C LYS A 285 -8.63 -1.55 14.76
N GLU A 286 -9.02 -0.28 14.69
CA GLU A 286 -8.41 0.72 13.81
C GLU A 286 -6.93 0.93 14.18
N ARG A 287 -6.61 1.11 15.47
CA ARG A 287 -5.21 1.24 15.94
C ARG A 287 -4.38 0.03 15.54
N LYS A 288 -4.87 -1.18 15.81
CA LYS A 288 -4.16 -2.41 15.42
C LYS A 288 -3.92 -2.51 13.91
N MET A 289 -4.87 -2.04 13.08
CA MET A 289 -4.70 -2.02 11.63
C MET A 289 -3.66 -0.99 11.23
N LEU A 290 -3.70 0.23 11.76
CA LEU A 290 -2.71 1.28 11.49
C LEU A 290 -1.31 0.85 11.92
N ASP A 291 -1.14 0.27 13.12
CA ASP A 291 0.15 -0.24 13.62
C ASP A 291 0.75 -1.28 12.66
N PHE A 292 -0.09 -2.17 12.11
CA PHE A 292 0.34 -3.10 11.09
C PHE A 292 0.75 -2.39 9.80
N LEU A 293 -0.05 -1.44 9.30
CA LEU A 293 0.21 -0.72 8.06
C LEU A 293 1.44 0.18 8.16
N TYR A 294 1.69 0.79 9.33
CA TYR A 294 2.94 1.53 9.60
C TYR A 294 4.16 0.62 9.58
N SER A 295 4.03 -0.59 10.12
CA SER A 295 5.14 -1.52 10.30
C SER A 295 5.37 -2.45 9.11
N GLU A 296 4.54 -2.39 8.08
CA GLU A 296 4.72 -3.15 6.83
C GLU A 296 5.12 -2.19 5.70
N TRP A 297 5.86 -2.65 4.71
CA TRP A 297 6.37 -1.89 3.57
C TRP A 297 7.19 -0.64 3.93
N THR A 298 7.88 -0.67 5.08
CA THR A 298 8.81 0.39 5.51
C THR A 298 8.17 1.79 5.67
N HIS A 299 6.88 1.87 6.08
CA HIS A 299 6.27 3.14 6.42
C HIS A 299 6.64 3.56 7.85
N PRO A 300 7.00 4.83 8.12
CA PRO A 300 7.19 5.32 9.47
C PRO A 300 5.84 5.57 10.19
N TYR A 301 4.92 6.26 9.54
CA TYR A 301 3.56 6.57 9.99
C TYR A 301 2.81 7.31 8.89
N PHE A 302 1.48 7.39 9.00
CA PHE A 302 0.64 8.24 8.15
C PHE A 302 0.10 9.43 8.95
N ILE A 303 -0.25 10.52 8.27
CA ILE A 303 -0.99 11.65 8.81
C ILE A 303 -2.26 11.89 8.00
N SER A 304 -3.17 12.71 8.51
CA SER A 304 -4.40 13.02 7.82
C SER A 304 -4.19 14.01 6.66
N ILE A 305 -5.15 14.07 5.73
CA ILE A 305 -5.20 15.09 4.67
C ILE A 305 -5.19 16.49 5.30
N LEU A 306 -5.93 16.68 6.39
CA LEU A 306 -5.97 17.95 7.13
C LEU A 306 -4.61 18.33 7.69
N ASP A 307 -3.84 17.36 8.22
CA ASP A 307 -2.51 17.64 8.74
C ASP A 307 -1.53 18.01 7.62
N TYR A 308 -1.60 17.37 6.45
CA TYR A 308 -0.84 17.82 5.29
C TYR A 308 -1.20 19.26 4.89
N ALA A 309 -2.49 19.61 4.86
CA ALA A 309 -2.93 20.99 4.58
C ALA A 309 -2.36 21.98 5.60
N LYS A 310 -2.38 21.63 6.90
CA LYS A 310 -1.78 22.48 7.96
C LYS A 310 -0.27 22.65 7.75
N LEU A 311 0.45 21.56 7.39
CA LEU A 311 1.89 21.65 7.11
C LEU A 311 2.17 22.54 5.90
N MET A 312 1.41 22.42 4.82
CA MET A 312 1.55 23.25 3.63
C MET A 312 1.29 24.73 3.94
N LEU A 313 0.21 25.04 4.64
CA LEU A 313 -0.10 26.40 5.09
C LEU A 313 0.95 26.93 6.07
N GLY A 314 1.46 26.06 6.95
CA GLY A 314 2.47 26.37 7.96
C GLY A 314 3.82 26.79 7.38
N THR A 315 4.11 26.52 6.11
CA THR A 315 5.31 27.05 5.43
C THR A 315 5.27 28.56 5.27
N GLY A 316 4.08 29.17 5.37
CA GLY A 316 3.88 30.62 5.13
C GLY A 316 4.04 31.05 3.68
N SER A 317 4.65 30.20 2.84
CA SER A 317 5.01 30.51 1.44
C SER A 317 3.95 30.11 0.41
N LEU A 318 3.01 29.23 0.76
CA LEU A 318 1.95 28.81 -0.15
C LEU A 318 0.70 29.70 0.01
N ARG A 319 0.13 30.06 -1.12
CA ARG A 319 -1.25 30.58 -1.22
C ARG A 319 -2.12 29.51 -1.84
N VAL A 320 -3.40 29.48 -1.53
CA VAL A 320 -4.35 28.53 -2.10
C VAL A 320 -3.85 27.10 -1.89
N VAL A 321 -4.16 26.54 -0.72
CA VAL A 321 -3.98 25.11 -0.47
C VAL A 321 -5.35 24.46 -0.59
N GLU A 322 -5.48 23.59 -1.56
CA GLU A 322 -6.70 22.80 -1.79
C GLU A 322 -6.41 21.33 -1.58
N THR A 323 -7.38 20.63 -1.04
CA THR A 323 -7.28 19.20 -0.75
C THR A 323 -8.50 18.43 -1.27
N ASP A 324 -8.31 17.13 -1.54
CA ASP A 324 -9.37 16.22 -1.93
C ASP A 324 -9.06 14.81 -1.44
N ASP A 325 -10.05 13.94 -1.39
CA ASP A 325 -9.90 12.52 -1.07
C ASP A 325 -10.27 11.67 -2.30
N TRP A 326 -9.25 11.10 -2.93
CA TRP A 326 -9.43 10.22 -4.08
C TRP A 326 -9.46 8.73 -3.70
N ALA A 327 -9.84 8.40 -2.48
CA ALA A 327 -10.01 7.00 -2.07
C ALA A 327 -10.98 6.27 -3.02
N LYS A 328 -12.16 6.87 -3.30
CA LYS A 328 -13.20 6.25 -4.13
C LYS A 328 -12.70 5.83 -5.53
N PRO A 329 -12.03 6.67 -6.32
CA PRO A 329 -11.51 6.26 -7.63
C PRO A 329 -10.26 5.39 -7.58
N THR A 330 -9.53 5.30 -6.46
CA THR A 330 -8.27 4.53 -6.36
C THR A 330 -8.41 3.18 -5.67
N ILE A 331 -9.41 2.98 -4.79
CA ILE A 331 -9.69 1.73 -4.08
C ILE A 331 -9.65 0.49 -5.00
N PRO A 332 -10.23 0.49 -6.22
CA PRO A 332 -10.20 -0.70 -7.07
C PRO A 332 -8.79 -1.18 -7.41
N SER A 333 -7.81 -0.26 -7.45
CA SER A 333 -6.43 -0.59 -7.79
C SER A 333 -5.79 -1.60 -6.83
N TRP A 334 -6.16 -1.58 -5.54
CA TRP A 334 -5.66 -2.52 -4.52
C TRP A 334 -5.98 -3.97 -4.88
N ARG A 335 -7.23 -4.27 -5.20
CA ARG A 335 -7.64 -5.61 -5.60
C ARG A 335 -7.24 -5.94 -7.03
N HIS A 336 -7.25 -4.96 -7.93
CA HIS A 336 -6.81 -5.18 -9.30
C HIS A 336 -5.35 -5.65 -9.34
N SER A 337 -4.48 -5.07 -8.50
CA SER A 337 -3.07 -5.51 -8.39
C SER A 337 -2.92 -6.96 -7.89
N VAL A 338 -3.84 -7.47 -7.07
CA VAL A 338 -3.88 -8.88 -6.69
C VAL A 338 -4.30 -9.74 -7.88
N TRP A 339 -5.35 -9.31 -8.61
CA TRP A 339 -5.89 -10.09 -9.71
C TRP A 339 -4.94 -10.19 -10.91
N VAL A 340 -4.14 -9.17 -11.22
CA VAL A 340 -3.11 -9.30 -12.29
C VAL A 340 -2.13 -10.42 -11.97
N GLY A 341 -1.74 -10.60 -10.71
CA GLY A 341 -0.89 -11.73 -10.29
C GLY A 341 -1.62 -13.08 -10.27
N VAL A 342 -2.95 -13.09 -10.08
CA VAL A 342 -3.76 -14.31 -10.13
C VAL A 342 -3.97 -14.77 -11.57
N PHE A 343 -4.21 -13.84 -12.51
CA PHE A 343 -4.42 -14.15 -13.92
C PHE A 343 -3.13 -14.52 -14.64
N ASP A 344 -2.00 -14.01 -14.18
CA ASP A 344 -0.67 -14.38 -14.70
C ASP A 344 0.28 -14.74 -13.54
N PRO A 345 0.19 -15.97 -12.99
CA PRO A 345 0.96 -16.38 -11.82
C PRO A 345 2.40 -16.81 -12.15
N TRP A 346 2.74 -16.99 -13.42
CA TRP A 346 3.98 -17.65 -13.84
C TRP A 346 5.26 -16.94 -13.36
N PRO A 347 5.36 -15.60 -13.36
CA PRO A 347 6.53 -14.91 -12.84
C PRO A 347 6.84 -15.21 -11.37
N VAL A 348 5.78 -15.53 -10.58
CA VAL A 348 5.92 -15.89 -9.16
C VAL A 348 6.11 -17.40 -9.01
N VAL A 349 5.31 -18.23 -9.72
CA VAL A 349 5.36 -19.70 -9.62
C VAL A 349 6.75 -20.24 -9.96
N THR A 350 7.41 -19.68 -10.97
CA THR A 350 8.75 -20.08 -11.39
C THR A 350 9.87 -19.58 -10.45
N ARG A 351 9.55 -18.79 -9.43
CA ARG A 351 10.51 -18.23 -8.47
C ARG A 351 10.10 -18.55 -7.02
N PRO A 352 10.32 -19.80 -6.52
CA PRO A 352 9.84 -20.23 -5.20
C PRO A 352 10.25 -19.34 -4.04
N TYR A 353 11.40 -18.68 -4.11
CA TYR A 353 11.89 -17.76 -3.08
C TYR A 353 11.02 -16.50 -2.92
N LEU A 354 10.18 -16.17 -3.92
CA LEU A 354 9.23 -15.06 -3.87
C LEU A 354 7.86 -15.44 -3.30
N TRP A 355 7.53 -16.74 -3.18
CA TRP A 355 6.17 -17.16 -2.82
C TRP A 355 5.69 -16.58 -1.49
N TRP A 356 6.54 -16.63 -0.48
CA TRP A 356 6.19 -16.08 0.83
C TRP A 356 6.00 -14.56 0.77
N LYS A 357 6.91 -13.85 0.10
CA LYS A 357 6.85 -12.39 -0.09
C LYS A 357 5.57 -12.00 -0.84
N CYS A 358 5.30 -12.60 -2.00
CA CYS A 358 4.12 -12.29 -2.80
C CYS A 358 2.80 -12.64 -2.10
N MET A 359 2.77 -13.75 -1.33
CA MET A 359 1.61 -14.10 -0.51
C MET A 359 1.35 -13.03 0.57
N ARG A 360 2.38 -12.58 1.25
CA ARG A 360 2.28 -11.50 2.24
C ARG A 360 1.81 -10.19 1.61
N ASP A 361 2.41 -9.83 0.46
CA ASP A 361 2.03 -8.62 -0.27
C ASP A 361 0.57 -8.68 -0.70
N GLY A 362 0.10 -9.80 -1.23
CA GLY A 362 -1.31 -10.00 -1.58
C GLY A 362 -2.26 -9.83 -0.39
N VAL A 363 -1.89 -10.34 0.80
CA VAL A 363 -2.68 -10.14 2.03
C VAL A 363 -2.64 -8.69 2.48
N THR A 364 -1.50 -8.01 2.35
CA THR A 364 -1.35 -6.60 2.73
C THR A 364 -2.14 -5.70 1.77
N LEU A 365 -2.12 -5.96 0.47
CA LEU A 365 -2.96 -5.27 -0.52
C LEU A 365 -4.47 -5.40 -0.20
N GLU A 366 -4.93 -6.58 0.23
CA GLU A 366 -6.34 -6.76 0.65
C GLU A 366 -6.65 -6.02 1.96
N ARG A 367 -5.70 -5.93 2.90
CA ARG A 367 -5.85 -5.10 4.12
C ARG A 367 -5.90 -3.61 3.80
N MET A 368 -5.05 -3.15 2.88
CA MET A 368 -5.12 -1.77 2.39
C MET A 368 -6.47 -1.50 1.74
N HIS A 369 -6.95 -2.39 0.84
CA HIS A 369 -8.29 -2.26 0.27
C HIS A 369 -9.37 -2.14 1.36
N GLY A 370 -9.32 -3.00 2.38
CA GLY A 370 -10.27 -2.95 3.52
C GLY A 370 -10.17 -1.63 4.27
N ALA A 371 -8.96 -1.19 4.63
CA ALA A 371 -8.73 0.05 5.37
C ALA A 371 -9.23 1.29 4.61
N PHE A 372 -9.05 1.35 3.29
CA PHE A 372 -9.61 2.42 2.45
C PHE A 372 -11.13 2.31 2.32
N SER A 373 -11.67 1.11 2.16
CA SER A 373 -13.12 0.89 2.04
C SER A 373 -13.89 1.20 3.33
N ASP A 374 -13.26 0.95 4.48
CA ASP A 374 -13.81 1.26 5.81
C ASP A 374 -13.60 2.75 6.19
N GLY A 375 -12.92 3.54 5.36
CA GLY A 375 -12.62 4.95 5.60
C GLY A 375 -11.57 5.20 6.69
N LEU A 376 -10.80 4.18 7.09
CA LEU A 376 -9.65 4.32 7.98
C LEU A 376 -8.46 4.96 7.26
N MET A 377 -8.27 4.59 6.01
CA MET A 377 -7.29 5.19 5.12
C MET A 377 -7.98 6.02 4.05
N GLN A 378 -7.31 7.09 3.63
CA GLN A 378 -7.74 8.05 2.61
C GLN A 378 -6.65 8.20 1.55
N TYR A 379 -7.03 8.54 0.34
CA TYR A 379 -6.08 8.88 -0.70
C TYR A 379 -5.98 10.40 -0.83
N GLY A 380 -5.04 10.96 -0.08
CA GLY A 380 -4.89 12.41 0.04
C GLY A 380 -4.34 13.05 -1.23
N MET A 381 -5.07 14.03 -1.72
CA MET A 381 -4.67 14.93 -2.79
C MET A 381 -4.48 16.32 -2.21
N MET A 382 -3.31 16.93 -2.40
CA MET A 382 -3.01 18.28 -1.94
C MET A 382 -2.33 19.07 -3.06
N LYS A 383 -2.76 20.30 -3.29
CA LYS A 383 -2.12 21.23 -4.23
C LYS A 383 -1.97 22.62 -3.64
N GLY A 384 -1.00 23.37 -4.13
CA GLY A 384 -0.76 24.74 -3.72
C GLY A 384 0.01 25.53 -4.77
N VAL A 385 -0.02 26.84 -4.61
CA VAL A 385 0.76 27.78 -5.44
C VAL A 385 1.65 28.59 -4.53
N LYS A 386 2.95 28.70 -4.85
CA LYS A 386 3.87 29.54 -4.09
C LYS A 386 3.56 31.02 -4.31
N LYS A 387 3.57 31.80 -3.24
CA LYS A 387 3.33 33.26 -3.30
C LYS A 387 4.35 33.90 -4.23
N VAL A 388 3.90 34.86 -5.00
CA VAL A 388 4.77 35.85 -5.70
C VAL A 388 4.98 36.97 -4.71
N GLU A 389 6.19 37.25 -4.37
CA GLU A 389 6.55 38.37 -3.50
C GLU A 389 6.23 39.71 -4.20
#